data_ed525807c82705d13f1422407d8b4e9d
#
_entry.id   ed525807c82705d13f1422407d8b4e9d
#
_cell.length_a   1.000
_cell.length_b   1.000
_cell.length_c   1.000
_cell.angle_alpha   90.00
_cell.angle_beta   90.00
_cell.angle_gamma   90.00
#
_symmetry.space_group_name_H-M   'P 1'
#
loop_
_entity.id
_entity.type
_entity.pdbx_description
1 polymer ?
#
loop_
_entity_poly.entity_id
_entity_poly.type
_entity_poly.pdbx_seq_one_letter_code
_entity_poly.pdbx_strand_id
1 'polypeptide(L)'
;MANVCYIRVSTKDQNTGRQHACFTDKGIKIDKTYEEKISGKNRQRPQLKAMMEYVREGDTVYIESISRLARNTLDFLNIVDELTKKKVNLISLKEQIDTTTPQGRFILHIFASLSELERETIRQRQREGIDLCLSEHRPYGRPKVIIGDTFKEAYKEWKEGKVTAVQAMTKAGMKPNTWYRRVREFEGK
;
A
#
# COMPACT_ATOMS: atom_id res chain seq x y z
N MET A 1 8.58 -10.28 29.96
CA MET A 1 7.93 -9.10 29.37
C MET A 1 9.01 -8.09 29.08
N ALA A 2 9.27 -7.81 27.82
CA ALA A 2 10.29 -6.84 27.42
C ALA A 2 9.64 -5.54 26.92
N ASN A 3 10.27 -4.42 27.23
CA ASN A 3 9.91 -3.11 26.70
C ASN A 3 10.73 -2.83 25.45
N VAL A 4 10.09 -2.84 24.31
CA VAL A 4 10.73 -2.65 23.00
C VAL A 4 10.35 -1.28 22.46
N CYS A 5 11.31 -0.56 21.88
CA CYS A 5 11.08 0.76 21.32
C CYS A 5 11.31 0.73 19.81
N TYR A 6 10.40 1.36 19.05
CA TYR A 6 10.59 1.60 17.62
C TYR A 6 10.73 3.09 17.34
N ILE A 7 11.82 3.44 16.68
CA ILE A 7 12.19 4.81 16.33
C ILE A 7 12.35 4.90 14.81
N ARG A 8 11.77 5.92 14.19
CA ARG A 8 11.94 6.18 12.75
C ARG A 8 12.33 7.62 12.48
N VAL A 9 13.39 7.79 11.67
CA VAL A 9 13.84 9.08 11.16
C VAL A 9 13.87 9.09 9.64
N SER A 10 13.61 10.25 9.02
CA SER A 10 13.45 10.39 7.57
C SER A 10 14.77 10.61 6.82
N THR A 11 15.82 11.06 7.49
CA THR A 11 17.16 11.32 6.92
C THR A 11 18.24 10.73 7.81
N LYS A 12 19.43 10.46 7.22
CA LYS A 12 20.59 9.93 7.97
C LYS A 12 21.08 10.87 9.08
N ASP A 13 20.85 12.17 8.91
CA ASP A 13 21.35 13.22 9.81
C ASP A 13 20.36 13.66 10.89
N GLN A 14 19.13 13.12 10.90
CA GLN A 14 18.18 13.40 11.97
C GLN A 14 18.59 12.65 13.26
N ASN A 15 18.77 13.44 14.33
CA ASN A 15 19.14 12.95 15.64
C ASN A 15 17.98 12.14 16.26
N THR A 16 18.21 10.85 16.51
CA THR A 16 17.27 9.97 17.23
C THR A 16 17.22 10.28 18.73
N GLY A 17 18.18 11.04 19.23
CA GLY A 17 18.30 11.37 20.67
C GLY A 17 17.05 12.01 21.26
N ARG A 18 16.33 12.86 20.50
CA ARG A 18 15.07 13.44 20.96
C ARG A 18 14.00 12.37 21.24
N GLN A 19 13.91 11.35 20.40
CA GLN A 19 12.94 10.26 20.59
C GLN A 19 13.36 9.39 21.78
N HIS A 20 14.65 9.13 21.96
CA HIS A 20 15.14 8.42 23.14
C HIS A 20 14.88 9.21 24.43
N ALA A 21 15.11 10.52 24.43
CA ALA A 21 14.86 11.38 25.59
C ALA A 21 13.40 11.29 26.03
N CYS A 22 12.42 11.25 25.10
CA CYS A 22 11.01 11.12 25.43
C CYS A 22 10.67 9.87 26.25
N PHE A 23 11.39 8.77 26.07
CA PHE A 23 11.20 7.56 26.88
C PHE A 23 11.89 7.67 28.23
N THR A 24 13.10 8.22 28.26
CA THR A 24 13.87 8.42 29.49
C THR A 24 13.18 9.39 30.43
N ASP A 25 12.67 10.52 29.92
CA ASP A 25 11.95 11.54 30.69
C ASP A 25 10.68 10.99 31.37
N LYS A 26 10.06 9.97 30.76
CA LYS A 26 8.91 9.27 31.35
C LYS A 26 9.30 8.10 32.25
N GLY A 27 10.58 7.89 32.51
CA GLY A 27 11.09 6.81 33.34
C GLY A 27 10.87 5.40 32.74
N ILE A 28 10.67 5.30 31.43
CA ILE A 28 10.41 4.02 30.76
C ILE A 28 11.77 3.36 30.48
N LYS A 29 12.02 2.21 31.13
CA LYS A 29 13.18 1.39 30.85
C LYS A 29 12.94 0.59 29.57
N ILE A 30 13.70 0.89 28.52
CA ILE A 30 13.67 0.17 27.24
C ILE A 30 14.73 -0.92 27.23
N ASP A 31 14.34 -2.15 26.95
CA ASP A 31 15.23 -3.31 26.89
C ASP A 31 15.85 -3.45 25.49
N LYS A 32 15.11 -3.08 24.43
CA LYS A 32 15.60 -3.16 23.06
C LYS A 32 15.02 -2.07 22.17
N THR A 33 15.87 -1.47 21.32
CA THR A 33 15.48 -0.41 20.39
C THR A 33 15.67 -0.86 18.95
N TYR A 34 14.69 -0.56 18.10
CA TYR A 34 14.74 -0.73 16.65
C TYR A 34 14.69 0.63 15.97
N GLU A 35 15.80 1.01 15.35
CA GLU A 35 15.95 2.31 14.68
C GLU A 35 15.84 2.16 13.16
N GLU A 36 14.87 2.79 12.56
CA GLU A 36 14.63 2.81 11.12
C GLU A 36 15.08 4.15 10.53
N LYS A 37 16.12 4.12 9.68
CA LYS A 37 16.64 5.31 8.97
C LYS A 37 16.26 5.22 7.50
N ILE A 38 15.06 5.68 7.14
CA ILE A 38 14.51 5.54 5.78
C ILE A 38 13.95 6.85 5.26
N SER A 39 14.37 7.25 4.05
CA SER A 39 13.71 8.33 3.29
C SER A 39 12.29 7.90 2.88
N GLY A 40 11.34 8.85 2.81
CA GLY A 40 9.93 8.58 2.56
C GLY A 40 9.59 7.81 1.27
N LYS A 41 10.56 7.66 0.35
CA LYS A 41 10.42 6.91 -0.91
C LYS A 41 10.65 5.39 -0.76
N ASN A 42 11.39 4.95 0.23
CA ASN A 42 11.68 3.52 0.41
C ASN A 42 10.56 2.84 1.18
N ARG A 43 9.96 1.78 0.57
CA ARG A 43 8.86 1.01 1.18
C ARG A 43 9.33 -0.08 2.15
N GLN A 44 10.59 -0.47 2.08
CA GLN A 44 11.13 -1.53 2.93
C GLN A 44 11.44 -0.98 4.32
N ARG A 45 10.98 -1.68 5.36
CA ARG A 45 11.18 -1.36 6.78
C ARG A 45 11.80 -2.56 7.49
N PRO A 46 13.08 -2.84 7.28
CA PRO A 46 13.73 -4.03 7.84
C PRO A 46 13.70 -4.04 9.38
N GLN A 47 13.83 -2.86 10.01
CA GLN A 47 13.80 -2.78 11.47
C GLN A 47 12.40 -3.01 12.04
N LEU A 48 11.35 -2.48 11.39
CA LEU A 48 9.98 -2.79 11.77
C LEU A 48 9.71 -4.30 11.67
N LYS A 49 10.11 -4.91 10.57
CA LYS A 49 9.96 -6.35 10.37
C LYS A 49 10.70 -7.14 11.43
N ALA A 50 11.96 -6.80 11.71
CA ALA A 50 12.77 -7.44 12.73
C ALA A 50 12.15 -7.27 14.13
N MET A 51 11.59 -6.10 14.44
CA MET A 51 10.85 -5.87 15.69
C MET A 51 9.61 -6.79 15.76
N MET A 52 8.81 -6.82 14.70
CA MET A 52 7.60 -7.66 14.66
C MET A 52 7.92 -9.15 14.80
N GLU A 53 9.05 -9.62 14.28
CA GLU A 53 9.52 -11.00 14.45
C GLU A 53 10.05 -11.28 15.86
N TYR A 54 10.60 -10.27 16.51
CA TYR A 54 11.20 -10.40 17.85
C TYR A 54 10.18 -10.44 18.98
N VAL A 55 9.14 -9.57 18.94
CA VAL A 55 8.19 -9.40 20.03
C VAL A 55 7.34 -10.64 20.27
N ARG A 56 7.05 -10.93 21.54
CA ARG A 56 6.32 -12.10 22.03
C ARG A 56 5.18 -11.68 22.94
N GLU A 57 4.30 -12.62 23.24
CA GLU A 57 3.19 -12.43 24.18
C GLU A 57 3.66 -11.78 25.51
N GLY A 58 2.99 -10.72 25.90
CA GLY A 58 3.26 -9.96 27.11
C GLY A 58 4.28 -8.83 26.96
N ASP A 59 4.99 -8.73 25.81
CA ASP A 59 5.89 -7.60 25.56
C ASP A 59 5.10 -6.31 25.27
N THR A 60 5.77 -5.17 25.45
CA THR A 60 5.20 -3.85 25.16
C THR A 60 6.06 -3.09 24.18
N VAL A 61 5.44 -2.65 23.07
CA VAL A 61 6.09 -1.80 22.08
C VAL A 61 5.78 -0.34 22.37
N TYR A 62 6.83 0.46 22.55
CA TYR A 62 6.76 1.90 22.76
C TYR A 62 7.09 2.65 21.48
N ILE A 63 6.31 3.67 21.17
CA ILE A 63 6.56 4.60 20.07
C ILE A 63 6.40 6.05 20.55
N GLU A 64 7.17 6.97 19.96
CA GLU A 64 6.98 8.41 20.22
C GLU A 64 5.60 8.87 19.73
N SER A 65 5.26 8.50 18.48
CA SER A 65 3.99 8.86 17.85
C SER A 65 3.59 7.83 16.78
N ILE A 66 2.29 7.78 16.48
CA ILE A 66 1.72 6.94 15.40
C ILE A 66 2.40 7.22 14.06
N SER A 67 2.68 8.49 13.77
CA SER A 67 3.34 8.90 12.51
C SER A 67 4.75 8.33 12.34
N ARG A 68 5.40 7.87 13.43
CA ARG A 68 6.69 7.18 13.38
C ARG A 68 6.54 5.69 13.09
N LEU A 69 5.48 5.07 13.61
CA LEU A 69 5.21 3.65 13.40
C LEU A 69 4.61 3.40 12.01
N ALA A 70 3.65 4.21 11.61
CA ALA A 70 2.85 3.98 10.41
C ALA A 70 2.93 5.16 9.42
N ARG A 71 2.56 4.92 8.16
CA ARG A 71 2.52 5.93 7.09
C ARG A 71 1.13 6.49 6.86
N ASN A 72 0.12 5.72 7.18
CA ASN A 72 -1.29 6.08 7.12
C ASN A 72 -2.06 5.26 8.16
N THR A 73 -3.32 5.58 8.34
CA THR A 73 -4.18 4.95 9.34
C THR A 73 -4.33 3.44 9.10
N LEU A 74 -4.45 3.01 7.85
CA LEU A 74 -4.56 1.58 7.52
C LEU A 74 -3.30 0.80 7.88
N ASP A 75 -2.11 1.33 7.56
CA ASP A 75 -0.81 0.75 7.93
C ASP A 75 -0.69 0.60 9.46
N PHE A 76 -1.12 1.64 10.20
CA PHE A 76 -1.17 1.61 11.66
C PHE A 76 -2.08 0.51 12.19
N LEU A 77 -3.31 0.44 11.69
CA LEU A 77 -4.28 -0.56 12.15
C LEU A 77 -3.82 -2.00 11.85
N ASN A 78 -3.19 -2.24 10.70
CA ASN A 78 -2.63 -3.55 10.37
C ASN A 78 -1.51 -3.95 11.35
N ILE A 79 -0.61 -3.02 11.67
CA ILE A 79 0.46 -3.27 12.64
C ILE A 79 -0.13 -3.56 14.03
N VAL A 80 -1.13 -2.78 14.47
CA VAL A 80 -1.80 -2.99 15.76
C VAL A 80 -2.53 -4.34 15.80
N ASP A 81 -3.20 -4.72 14.73
CA ASP A 81 -3.88 -6.02 14.62
C ASP A 81 -2.88 -7.19 14.74
N GLU A 82 -1.73 -7.10 14.07
CA GLU A 82 -0.67 -8.10 14.19
C GLU A 82 -0.10 -8.17 15.61
N LEU A 83 0.13 -7.03 16.27
CA LEU A 83 0.60 -6.99 17.66
C LEU A 83 -0.45 -7.59 18.62
N THR A 84 -1.72 -7.26 18.41
CA THR A 84 -2.84 -7.78 19.20
C THR A 84 -2.97 -9.30 19.08
N LYS A 85 -2.85 -9.85 17.86
CA LYS A 85 -2.84 -11.30 17.61
C LYS A 85 -1.70 -12.00 18.33
N LYS A 86 -0.57 -11.34 18.50
CA LYS A 86 0.58 -11.82 19.29
C LYS A 86 0.44 -11.54 20.78
N LYS A 87 -0.64 -10.88 21.22
CA LYS A 87 -0.84 -10.40 22.59
C LYS A 87 0.29 -9.48 23.08
N VAL A 88 0.79 -8.65 22.18
CA VAL A 88 1.80 -7.61 22.43
C VAL A 88 1.09 -6.28 22.59
N ASN A 89 1.47 -5.52 23.60
CA ASN A 89 0.90 -4.22 23.89
C ASN A 89 1.59 -3.13 23.06
N LEU A 90 0.85 -2.06 22.69
CA LEU A 90 1.39 -0.87 22.04
C LEU A 90 1.06 0.36 22.86
N ILE A 91 2.08 1.19 23.10
CA ILE A 91 1.94 2.48 23.79
C ILE A 91 2.53 3.59 22.91
N SER A 92 1.67 4.56 22.56
CA SER A 92 2.09 5.80 21.88
C SER A 92 2.12 6.95 22.85
N LEU A 93 3.30 7.58 23.00
CA LEU A 93 3.51 8.61 24.01
C LEU A 93 2.83 9.93 23.68
N LYS A 94 2.86 10.34 22.41
CA LYS A 94 2.32 11.62 21.95
C LYS A 94 0.80 11.62 21.93
N GLU A 95 0.20 10.58 21.37
CA GLU A 95 -1.25 10.44 21.28
C GLU A 95 -1.87 9.85 22.57
N GLN A 96 -1.04 9.44 23.54
CA GLN A 96 -1.48 8.84 24.82
C GLN A 96 -2.39 7.63 24.61
N ILE A 97 -2.09 6.82 23.60
CA ILE A 97 -2.81 5.59 23.29
C ILE A 97 -2.08 4.43 23.94
N ASP A 98 -2.79 3.69 24.78
CA ASP A 98 -2.32 2.48 25.45
C ASP A 98 -3.31 1.34 25.18
N THR A 99 -2.88 0.34 24.42
CA THR A 99 -3.74 -0.79 24.04
C THR A 99 -4.08 -1.73 25.21
N THR A 100 -3.41 -1.59 26.34
CA THR A 100 -3.75 -2.35 27.56
C THR A 100 -5.04 -1.83 28.19
N THR A 101 -5.36 -0.55 28.01
CA THR A 101 -6.52 0.12 28.60
C THR A 101 -7.78 -0.03 27.73
N PRO A 102 -8.98 -0.06 28.33
CA PRO A 102 -10.23 -0.02 27.58
C PRO A 102 -10.34 1.23 26.69
N GLN A 103 -9.89 2.38 27.17
CA GLN A 103 -9.91 3.65 26.44
C GLN A 103 -9.03 3.59 25.20
N GLY A 104 -7.80 3.07 25.32
CA GLY A 104 -6.90 2.91 24.16
C GLY A 104 -7.48 1.98 23.10
N ARG A 105 -8.08 0.85 23.52
CA ARG A 105 -8.77 -0.05 22.58
C ARG A 105 -9.96 0.62 21.90
N PHE A 106 -10.74 1.39 22.63
CA PHE A 106 -11.87 2.15 22.06
C PHE A 106 -11.41 3.15 20.98
N ILE A 107 -10.32 3.88 21.23
CA ILE A 107 -9.73 4.81 20.25
C ILE A 107 -9.31 4.05 18.99
N LEU A 108 -8.73 2.85 19.11
CA LEU A 108 -8.37 2.04 17.95
C LEU A 108 -9.60 1.62 17.13
N HIS A 109 -10.72 1.29 17.75
CA HIS A 109 -11.97 1.00 17.05
C HIS A 109 -12.51 2.21 16.29
N ILE A 110 -12.39 3.42 16.86
CA ILE A 110 -12.74 4.66 16.15
C ILE A 110 -11.86 4.85 14.90
N PHE A 111 -10.54 4.65 15.01
CA PHE A 111 -9.64 4.73 13.85
C PHE A 111 -9.99 3.70 12.77
N ALA A 112 -10.35 2.48 13.17
CA ALA A 112 -10.76 1.44 12.24
C ALA A 112 -12.03 1.85 11.48
N SER A 113 -13.06 2.30 12.19
CA SER A 113 -14.32 2.76 11.59
C SER A 113 -14.12 3.98 10.68
N LEU A 114 -13.28 4.93 11.07
CA LEU A 114 -12.96 6.10 10.24
C LEU A 114 -12.25 5.70 8.94
N SER A 115 -11.30 4.76 9.01
CA SER A 115 -10.59 4.26 7.83
C SER A 115 -11.51 3.49 6.88
N GLU A 116 -12.51 2.79 7.41
CA GLU A 116 -13.53 2.13 6.60
C GLU A 116 -14.41 3.14 5.89
N LEU A 117 -14.90 4.15 6.61
CA LEU A 117 -15.67 5.25 6.05
C LEU A 117 -14.92 6.00 4.95
N GLU A 118 -13.65 6.33 5.16
CA GLU A 118 -12.81 6.96 4.13
C GLU A 118 -12.71 6.10 2.87
N ARG A 119 -12.52 4.78 3.03
CA ARG A 119 -12.44 3.83 1.92
C ARG A 119 -13.76 3.74 1.16
N GLU A 120 -14.88 3.71 1.86
CA GLU A 120 -16.21 3.69 1.24
C GLU A 120 -16.49 4.98 0.48
N THR A 121 -16.16 6.12 1.06
CA THR A 121 -16.30 7.44 0.42
C THR A 121 -15.47 7.53 -0.87
N ILE A 122 -14.24 7.02 -0.87
CA ILE A 122 -13.39 6.96 -2.08
C ILE A 122 -14.03 6.07 -3.15
N ARG A 123 -14.52 4.89 -2.77
CA ARG A 123 -15.20 3.96 -3.69
C ARG A 123 -16.46 4.58 -4.29
N GLN A 124 -17.25 5.26 -3.47
CA GLN A 124 -18.45 5.95 -3.93
C GLN A 124 -18.12 7.03 -4.96
N ARG A 125 -17.19 7.94 -4.64
CA ARG A 125 -16.75 9.00 -5.57
C ARG A 125 -16.18 8.43 -6.88
N GLN A 126 -15.44 7.33 -6.78
CA GLN A 126 -14.92 6.63 -7.96
C GLN A 126 -16.07 6.08 -8.82
N ARG A 127 -17.10 5.50 -8.19
CA ARG A 127 -18.26 4.98 -8.89
C ARG A 127 -19.05 6.09 -9.58
N GLU A 128 -19.34 7.17 -8.88
CA GLU A 128 -19.99 8.36 -9.43
C GLU A 128 -19.22 8.92 -10.64
N GLY A 129 -17.88 9.00 -10.54
CA GLY A 129 -17.03 9.44 -11.66
C GLY A 129 -17.07 8.50 -12.86
N ILE A 130 -17.16 7.18 -12.65
CA ILE A 130 -17.32 6.19 -13.72
C ILE A 130 -18.70 6.33 -14.38
N ASP A 131 -19.76 6.42 -13.59
CA ASP A 131 -21.14 6.53 -14.08
C ASP A 131 -21.32 7.83 -14.90
N LEU A 132 -20.69 8.93 -14.47
CA LEU A 132 -20.65 10.18 -15.23
C LEU A 132 -19.91 10.01 -16.56
N CYS A 133 -18.74 9.37 -16.58
CA CYS A 133 -18.03 9.09 -17.82
C CYS A 133 -18.86 8.24 -18.80
N LEU A 134 -19.57 7.25 -18.29
CA LEU A 134 -20.43 6.39 -19.10
C LEU A 134 -21.66 7.15 -19.65
N SER A 135 -22.31 7.99 -18.83
CA SER A 135 -23.46 8.80 -19.26
C SER A 135 -23.09 9.84 -20.35
N GLU A 136 -21.89 10.39 -20.27
CA GLU A 136 -21.35 11.34 -21.24
C GLU A 136 -20.66 10.66 -22.44
N HIS A 137 -20.73 9.34 -22.55
CA HIS A 137 -20.06 8.54 -23.58
C HIS A 137 -18.55 8.81 -23.68
N ARG A 138 -17.93 9.25 -22.60
CA ARG A 138 -16.47 9.45 -22.54
C ARG A 138 -15.75 8.10 -22.45
N PRO A 139 -14.57 7.95 -23.09
CA PRO A 139 -13.80 6.72 -23.00
C PRO A 139 -13.39 6.46 -21.56
N TYR A 140 -13.75 5.28 -21.04
CA TYR A 140 -13.40 4.81 -19.70
C TYR A 140 -12.53 3.54 -19.78
N GLY A 141 -11.53 3.47 -18.93
CA GLY A 141 -10.63 2.33 -18.81
C GLY A 141 -9.38 2.45 -19.68
N ARG A 142 -8.73 1.32 -19.94
CA ARG A 142 -7.50 1.29 -20.73
C ARG A 142 -7.81 1.59 -22.21
N PRO A 143 -7.12 2.55 -22.84
CA PRO A 143 -7.30 2.86 -24.25
C PRO A 143 -7.16 1.59 -25.11
N LYS A 144 -8.04 1.46 -26.09
CA LYS A 144 -7.93 0.36 -27.05
C LYS A 144 -6.71 0.57 -27.93
N VAL A 145 -5.99 -0.50 -28.24
CA VAL A 145 -4.89 -0.46 -29.22
C VAL A 145 -5.49 -0.06 -30.58
N ILE A 146 -5.00 1.02 -31.18
CA ILE A 146 -5.52 1.56 -32.43
C ILE A 146 -5.19 0.60 -33.58
N ILE A 147 -6.15 0.40 -34.48
CA ILE A 147 -5.93 -0.29 -35.76
C ILE A 147 -5.25 0.71 -36.71
N GLY A 148 -3.91 0.74 -36.68
CA GLY A 148 -3.10 1.57 -37.57
C GLY A 148 -2.79 0.88 -38.88
N ASP A 149 -2.05 1.58 -39.76
CA ASP A 149 -1.69 1.06 -41.08
C ASP A 149 -0.78 -0.18 -40.99
N THR A 150 0.11 -0.22 -40.00
CA THR A 150 0.95 -1.41 -39.72
C THR A 150 0.12 -2.67 -39.42
N PHE A 151 -1.02 -2.53 -38.76
CA PHE A 151 -1.94 -3.65 -38.53
C PHE A 151 -2.60 -4.06 -39.86
N LYS A 152 -3.08 -3.11 -40.65
CA LYS A 152 -3.76 -3.38 -41.93
C LYS A 152 -2.84 -4.09 -42.92
N GLU A 153 -1.58 -3.65 -43.03
CA GLU A 153 -0.57 -4.29 -43.86
C GLU A 153 -0.26 -5.71 -43.40
N ALA A 154 0.00 -5.89 -42.07
CA ALA A 154 0.27 -7.20 -41.50
C ALA A 154 -0.92 -8.16 -41.65
N TYR A 155 -2.15 -7.64 -41.52
CA TYR A 155 -3.38 -8.39 -41.76
C TYR A 155 -3.51 -8.85 -43.20
N LYS A 156 -3.27 -7.95 -44.19
CA LYS A 156 -3.32 -8.25 -45.61
C LYS A 156 -2.32 -9.32 -46.01
N GLU A 157 -1.06 -9.16 -45.60
CA GLU A 157 0.00 -10.15 -45.85
C GLU A 157 -0.32 -11.54 -45.25
N TRP A 158 -0.92 -11.55 -44.05
CA TRP A 158 -1.35 -12.80 -43.42
C TRP A 158 -2.52 -13.46 -44.18
N LYS A 159 -3.52 -12.69 -44.61
CA LYS A 159 -4.65 -13.23 -45.37
C LYS A 159 -4.23 -13.73 -46.76
N GLU A 160 -3.24 -13.10 -47.37
CA GLU A 160 -2.63 -13.54 -48.65
C GLU A 160 -1.68 -14.74 -48.49
N GLY A 161 -1.47 -15.23 -47.26
CA GLY A 161 -0.59 -16.37 -46.99
C GLY A 161 0.91 -16.07 -47.10
N LYS A 162 1.30 -14.78 -47.22
CA LYS A 162 2.71 -14.35 -47.33
C LYS A 162 3.49 -14.47 -46.02
N VAL A 163 2.80 -14.33 -44.92
CA VAL A 163 3.38 -14.42 -43.55
C VAL A 163 2.50 -15.26 -42.63
N THR A 164 3.13 -15.87 -41.63
CA THR A 164 2.40 -16.60 -40.60
C THR A 164 1.69 -15.64 -39.66
N ALA A 165 0.67 -16.12 -38.92
CA ALA A 165 -0.02 -15.31 -37.92
C ALA A 165 0.93 -14.73 -36.85
N VAL A 166 1.94 -15.49 -36.46
CA VAL A 166 2.95 -15.05 -35.48
C VAL A 166 3.79 -13.90 -36.02
N GLN A 167 4.23 -14.00 -37.29
CA GLN A 167 4.99 -12.93 -37.96
C GLN A 167 4.15 -11.65 -38.11
N ALA A 168 2.87 -11.79 -38.49
CA ALA A 168 1.95 -10.66 -38.59
C ALA A 168 1.72 -9.96 -37.24
N MET A 169 1.56 -10.73 -36.17
CA MET A 169 1.46 -10.20 -34.79
C MET A 169 2.70 -9.42 -34.39
N THR A 170 3.89 -9.97 -34.67
CA THR A 170 5.18 -9.30 -34.38
C THR A 170 5.31 -8.01 -35.19
N LYS A 171 4.99 -8.02 -36.49
CA LYS A 171 5.01 -6.85 -37.34
C LYS A 171 4.06 -5.76 -36.86
N ALA A 172 2.87 -6.13 -36.39
CA ALA A 172 1.89 -5.20 -35.82
C ALA A 172 2.19 -4.79 -34.36
N GLY A 173 3.22 -5.36 -33.70
CA GLY A 173 3.56 -5.10 -32.29
C GLY A 173 2.47 -5.54 -31.31
N MET A 174 1.67 -6.55 -31.65
CA MET A 174 0.51 -6.99 -30.89
C MET A 174 0.69 -8.37 -30.28
N LYS A 175 0.18 -8.53 -29.02
CA LYS A 175 0.07 -9.86 -28.42
C LYS A 175 -1.06 -10.67 -29.08
N PRO A 176 -1.00 -12.02 -29.09
CA PRO A 176 -1.99 -12.89 -29.76
C PRO A 176 -3.45 -12.54 -29.45
N ASN A 177 -3.80 -12.40 -28.17
CA ASN A 177 -5.17 -12.08 -27.75
C ASN A 177 -5.65 -10.70 -28.30
N THR A 178 -4.75 -9.72 -28.36
CA THR A 178 -5.05 -8.39 -28.90
C THR A 178 -5.22 -8.47 -30.41
N TRP A 179 -4.33 -9.18 -31.10
CA TRP A 179 -4.38 -9.40 -32.54
C TRP A 179 -5.71 -10.00 -32.98
N TYR A 180 -6.08 -11.19 -32.48
CA TYR A 180 -7.31 -11.86 -32.89
C TYR A 180 -8.57 -11.08 -32.51
N ARG A 181 -8.57 -10.33 -31.42
CA ARG A 181 -9.66 -9.43 -31.10
C ARG A 181 -9.79 -8.30 -32.11
N ARG A 182 -8.67 -7.69 -32.51
CA ARG A 182 -8.66 -6.62 -33.55
C ARG A 182 -9.03 -7.15 -34.91
N VAL A 183 -8.61 -8.35 -35.26
CA VAL A 183 -9.02 -9.01 -36.51
C VAL A 183 -10.55 -9.16 -36.57
N ARG A 184 -11.18 -9.67 -35.49
CA ARG A 184 -12.65 -9.78 -35.41
C ARG A 184 -13.33 -8.43 -35.54
N GLU A 185 -12.87 -7.43 -34.82
CA GLU A 185 -13.42 -6.06 -34.93
C GLU A 185 -13.26 -5.49 -36.35
N PHE A 186 -12.14 -5.77 -37.01
CA PHE A 186 -11.87 -5.30 -38.40
C PHE A 186 -12.70 -6.05 -39.43
N GLU A 187 -12.98 -7.33 -39.23
CA GLU A 187 -13.85 -8.17 -40.09
C GLU A 187 -15.36 -7.96 -39.79
N GLY A 188 -15.71 -7.12 -38.81
CA GLY A 188 -17.12 -6.86 -38.48
C GLY A 188 -17.82 -8.04 -37.75
N LYS A 189 -17.05 -8.92 -37.08
CA LYS A 189 -17.55 -10.11 -36.38
C LYS A 189 -17.51 -9.94 -34.88
#